data_9db804d30825be7faf2274b56c70d849
#
_entry.id   9db804d30825be7faf2274b56c70d849
#
_cell.length_a   1.000
_cell.length_b   1.000
_cell.length_c   1.000
_cell.angle_alpha   90.00
_cell.angle_beta   90.00
_cell.angle_gamma   90.00
#
_symmetry.space_group_name_H-M   'P 1'
#
loop_
_entity.id
_entity.type
_entity.pdbx_description
1 polymer ?
#
loop_
_entity_poly.entity_id
_entity_poly.type
_entity_poly.pdbx_seq_one_letter_code
_entity_poly.pdbx_strand_id
1 'polypeptide(L)'
;LELIRFLSIDSHIDEETFKQTNPEVLTEQLYEKAIAQYKIKSEIISQRTYPVIKDVYENQSATYENIVIPFTDGMKTLQVVANLKESFESNGNNIPPAIEKGVSLAIIDDSWKENLRELDDLKQSVQNATYEQKDPLLIYKFESFNLFKQMMDKVNKDIVSFLMKANLPSQDPSQVKREQHQKENLQTSRAGIESNRPSNQSAPQQAS
;
A
#
# COMPACT_ATOMS: atom_id res chain seq x y z
N LEU A 1 -5.49 3.72 24.47
CA LEU A 1 -4.50 4.39 23.58
C LEU A 1 -4.25 3.61 22.29
N GLU A 2 -4.14 2.27 22.32
CA GLU A 2 -3.91 1.47 21.12
C GLU A 2 -5.04 1.55 20.09
N LEU A 3 -6.31 1.52 20.52
CA LEU A 3 -7.46 1.66 19.63
C LEU A 3 -7.45 2.99 18.87
N ILE A 4 -7.14 4.08 19.56
CA ILE A 4 -7.00 5.40 18.92
C ILE A 4 -5.82 5.37 17.94
N ARG A 5 -4.72 4.74 18.35
CA ARG A 5 -3.50 4.67 17.52
C ARG A 5 -3.69 3.84 16.26
N PHE A 6 -4.39 2.70 16.33
CA PHE A 6 -4.56 1.80 15.18
C PHE A 6 -5.83 2.08 14.37
N LEU A 7 -6.94 2.38 15.03
CA LEU A 7 -8.25 2.50 14.39
C LEU A 7 -8.78 3.93 14.30
N SER A 8 -8.10 4.89 14.95
CA SER A 8 -8.60 6.28 15.09
C SER A 8 -10.02 6.33 15.71
N ILE A 9 -10.35 5.36 16.54
CA ILE A 9 -11.64 5.26 17.23
C ILE A 9 -11.47 5.69 18.66
N ASP A 10 -12.26 6.67 19.08
CA ASP A 10 -12.43 6.99 20.49
C ASP A 10 -13.55 6.12 21.04
N SER A 11 -13.19 5.14 21.86
CA SER A 11 -14.15 4.17 22.38
C SER A 11 -15.04 4.75 23.48
N HIS A 12 -14.60 5.83 24.17
CA HIS A 12 -15.28 6.41 25.35
C HIS A 12 -15.73 5.36 26.38
N ILE A 13 -14.91 4.31 26.56
CA ILE A 13 -15.16 3.29 27.58
C ILE A 13 -14.57 3.80 28.88
N ASP A 14 -15.43 4.00 29.89
CA ASP A 14 -14.99 4.34 31.23
C ASP A 14 -14.37 3.14 31.96
N GLU A 15 -13.64 3.42 33.02
CA GLU A 15 -12.90 2.40 33.77
C GLU A 15 -13.84 1.39 34.45
N GLU A 16 -15.04 1.82 34.88
CA GLU A 16 -16.03 0.94 35.53
C GLU A 16 -16.61 -0.04 34.50
N THR A 17 -17.03 0.45 33.34
CA THR A 17 -17.54 -0.38 32.24
C THR A 17 -16.47 -1.37 31.77
N PHE A 18 -15.21 -0.92 31.68
CA PHE A 18 -14.11 -1.80 31.28
C PHE A 18 -13.88 -2.94 32.27
N LYS A 19 -13.97 -2.69 33.57
CA LYS A 19 -13.77 -3.70 34.62
C LYS A 19 -14.95 -4.65 34.82
N GLN A 20 -16.17 -4.19 34.54
CA GLN A 20 -17.39 -4.96 34.79
C GLN A 20 -17.90 -5.73 33.57
N THR A 21 -17.50 -5.35 32.38
CA THR A 21 -17.99 -5.98 31.14
C THR A 21 -17.11 -7.16 30.73
N ASN A 22 -17.74 -8.23 30.27
CA ASN A 22 -17.01 -9.38 29.73
C ASN A 22 -16.15 -8.93 28.52
N PRO A 23 -14.87 -9.35 28.41
CA PRO A 23 -13.98 -9.01 27.31
C PRO A 23 -14.55 -9.33 25.93
N GLU A 24 -15.31 -10.44 25.78
CA GLU A 24 -15.95 -10.80 24.52
C GLU A 24 -17.02 -9.78 24.10
N VAL A 25 -17.86 -9.33 25.03
CA VAL A 25 -18.90 -8.31 24.78
C VAL A 25 -18.27 -6.98 24.42
N LEU A 26 -17.20 -6.58 25.13
CA LEU A 26 -16.44 -5.37 24.81
C LEU A 26 -15.82 -5.41 23.41
N THR A 27 -15.28 -6.57 23.04
CA THR A 27 -14.68 -6.76 21.71
C THR A 27 -15.73 -6.63 20.62
N GLU A 28 -16.91 -7.24 20.80
CA GLU A 28 -18.01 -7.15 19.84
C GLU A 28 -18.53 -5.71 19.69
N GLN A 29 -18.74 -5.00 20.80
CA GLN A 29 -19.14 -3.60 20.76
C GLN A 29 -18.13 -2.70 20.04
N LEU A 30 -16.84 -2.93 20.27
CA LEU A 30 -15.77 -2.19 19.57
C LEU A 30 -15.72 -2.51 18.09
N TYR A 31 -15.94 -3.78 17.74
CA TYR A 31 -15.99 -4.23 16.35
C TYR A 31 -17.17 -3.60 15.60
N GLU A 32 -18.38 -3.66 16.17
CA GLU A 32 -19.56 -3.01 15.60
C GLU A 32 -19.37 -1.51 15.40
N LYS A 33 -18.77 -0.84 16.41
CA LYS A 33 -18.45 0.59 16.32
C LYS A 33 -17.43 0.89 15.21
N ALA A 34 -16.40 0.04 15.06
CA ALA A 34 -15.41 0.17 14.01
C ALA A 34 -16.05 0.04 12.61
N ILE A 35 -16.89 -0.96 12.42
CA ILE A 35 -17.60 -1.18 11.15
C ILE A 35 -18.54 -0.03 10.83
N ALA A 36 -19.31 0.46 11.81
CA ALA A 36 -20.20 1.60 11.62
C ALA A 36 -19.43 2.87 11.20
N GLN A 37 -18.32 3.16 11.87
CA GLN A 37 -17.47 4.30 11.55
C GLN A 37 -16.83 4.18 10.17
N TYR A 38 -16.40 2.99 9.77
CA TYR A 38 -15.84 2.74 8.45
C TYR A 38 -16.89 2.92 7.34
N LYS A 39 -18.14 2.47 7.54
CA LYS A 39 -19.26 2.68 6.60
C LYS A 39 -19.51 4.17 6.38
N ILE A 40 -19.64 4.95 7.45
CA ILE A 40 -19.82 6.41 7.36
C ILE A 40 -18.67 7.05 6.57
N LYS A 41 -17.43 6.64 6.86
CA LYS A 41 -16.25 7.12 6.15
C LYS A 41 -16.29 6.79 4.65
N SER A 42 -16.68 5.57 4.30
CA SER A 42 -16.81 5.13 2.90
C SER A 42 -17.85 5.96 2.15
N GLU A 43 -18.98 6.26 2.77
CA GLU A 43 -20.01 7.14 2.22
C GLU A 43 -19.48 8.57 1.99
N ILE A 44 -18.76 9.13 2.95
CA ILE A 44 -18.13 10.45 2.82
C ILE A 44 -17.13 10.47 1.66
N ILE A 45 -16.33 9.42 1.51
CA ILE A 45 -15.37 9.30 0.40
C ILE A 45 -16.11 9.30 -0.94
N SER A 46 -17.16 8.48 -1.09
CA SER A 46 -17.98 8.42 -2.31
C SER A 46 -18.56 9.79 -2.64
N GLN A 47 -19.16 10.45 -1.67
CA GLN A 47 -19.77 11.77 -1.85
C GLN A 47 -18.75 12.87 -2.22
N ARG A 48 -17.55 12.82 -1.67
CA ARG A 48 -16.51 13.81 -1.97
C ARG A 48 -15.83 13.57 -3.32
N THR A 49 -15.71 12.33 -3.75
CA THR A 49 -15.07 11.99 -5.03
C THR A 49 -16.00 12.18 -6.21
N TYR A 50 -17.29 11.96 -6.04
CA TYR A 50 -18.25 11.97 -7.15
C TYR A 50 -18.30 13.29 -7.96
N PRO A 51 -18.29 14.50 -7.37
CA PRO A 51 -18.28 15.74 -8.15
C PRO A 51 -17.07 15.84 -9.08
N VAL A 52 -15.89 15.40 -8.62
CA VAL A 52 -14.65 15.40 -9.43
C VAL A 52 -14.75 14.33 -10.53
N ILE A 53 -15.25 13.16 -10.21
CA ILE A 53 -15.47 12.07 -11.18
C ILE A 53 -16.41 12.52 -12.28
N LYS A 54 -17.50 13.19 -11.91
CA LYS A 54 -18.49 13.72 -12.86
C LYS A 54 -17.89 14.74 -13.79
N ASP A 55 -17.13 15.70 -13.26
CA ASP A 55 -16.46 16.74 -14.06
C ASP A 55 -15.47 16.11 -15.06
N VAL A 56 -14.65 15.17 -14.62
CA VAL A 56 -13.70 14.46 -15.49
C VAL A 56 -14.42 13.62 -16.54
N TYR A 57 -15.52 12.96 -16.17
CA TYR A 57 -16.30 12.14 -17.11
C TYR A 57 -16.95 13.00 -18.20
N GLU A 58 -17.59 14.10 -17.83
CA GLU A 58 -18.28 14.99 -18.77
C GLU A 58 -17.30 15.71 -19.72
N ASN A 59 -16.14 16.09 -19.24
CA ASN A 59 -15.18 16.89 -20.00
C ASN A 59 -14.06 16.09 -20.69
N GLN A 60 -13.70 14.91 -20.17
CA GLN A 60 -12.48 14.21 -20.57
C GLN A 60 -12.66 12.68 -20.74
N SER A 61 -13.89 12.17 -20.80
CA SER A 61 -14.17 10.72 -20.94
C SER A 61 -13.61 10.11 -22.22
N ALA A 62 -13.41 10.89 -23.28
CA ALA A 62 -12.77 10.43 -24.52
C ALA A 62 -11.25 10.21 -24.37
N THR A 63 -10.63 10.82 -23.35
CA THR A 63 -9.17 10.81 -23.16
C THR A 63 -8.74 9.85 -22.06
N TYR A 64 -9.55 9.71 -21.01
CA TYR A 64 -9.20 8.93 -19.81
C TYR A 64 -10.19 7.80 -19.58
N GLU A 65 -9.70 6.58 -19.54
CA GLU A 65 -10.45 5.37 -19.17
C GLU A 65 -10.45 5.17 -17.65
N ASN A 66 -9.36 5.55 -17.00
CA ASN A 66 -9.13 5.36 -15.57
C ASN A 66 -8.80 6.68 -14.89
N ILE A 67 -9.19 6.79 -13.62
CA ILE A 67 -8.81 7.88 -12.72
C ILE A 67 -7.87 7.35 -11.64
N VAL A 68 -6.96 8.22 -11.19
CA VAL A 68 -6.04 7.93 -10.10
C VAL A 68 -6.42 8.79 -8.91
N ILE A 69 -6.72 8.13 -7.80
CA ILE A 69 -7.16 8.77 -6.56
C ILE A 69 -6.05 8.61 -5.53
N PRO A 70 -5.40 9.70 -5.09
CA PRO A 70 -4.46 9.66 -3.99
C PRO A 70 -5.21 9.47 -2.67
N PHE A 71 -4.68 8.61 -1.81
CA PHE A 71 -5.24 8.31 -0.49
C PHE A 71 -4.11 8.29 0.54
N THR A 72 -4.22 9.05 1.61
CA THR A 72 -3.10 9.27 2.54
C THR A 72 -3.53 9.17 4.00
N ASP A 73 -2.70 8.57 4.83
CA ASP A 73 -2.83 8.56 6.30
C ASP A 73 -2.00 9.68 6.99
N GLY A 74 -1.42 10.57 6.16
CA GLY A 74 -0.53 11.64 6.63
C GLY A 74 0.95 11.23 6.68
N MET A 75 1.26 9.94 6.61
CA MET A 75 2.63 9.40 6.58
C MET A 75 2.95 8.76 5.21
N LYS A 76 2.00 8.01 4.69
CA LYS A 76 2.11 7.34 3.38
C LYS A 76 0.98 7.81 2.48
N THR A 77 1.27 7.93 1.19
CA THR A 77 0.27 8.19 0.16
C THR A 77 0.26 7.02 -0.81
N LEU A 78 -0.89 6.41 -1.00
CA LEU A 78 -1.12 5.36 -1.99
C LEU A 78 -1.97 5.93 -3.13
N GLN A 79 -1.68 5.50 -4.35
CA GLN A 79 -2.46 5.84 -5.52
C GLN A 79 -3.35 4.66 -5.90
N VAL A 80 -4.64 4.90 -5.90
CA VAL A 80 -5.65 3.91 -6.26
C VAL A 80 -6.20 4.23 -7.64
N VAL A 81 -6.21 3.22 -8.51
CA VAL A 81 -6.74 3.33 -9.86
C VAL A 81 -8.18 2.81 -9.87
N ALA A 82 -9.10 3.60 -10.40
CA ALA A 82 -10.49 3.21 -10.59
C ALA A 82 -10.93 3.49 -12.03
N ASN A 83 -11.86 2.68 -12.56
CA ASN A 83 -12.42 2.91 -13.88
C ASN A 83 -13.36 4.13 -13.84
N LEU A 84 -13.16 5.08 -14.75
CA LEU A 84 -13.87 6.34 -14.78
C LEU A 84 -15.38 6.16 -15.04
N LYS A 85 -15.72 5.32 -16.01
CA LYS A 85 -17.12 5.06 -16.39
C LYS A 85 -17.88 4.38 -15.25
N GLU A 86 -17.33 3.31 -14.68
CA GLU A 86 -17.93 2.64 -13.52
C GLU A 86 -18.09 3.58 -12.33
N SER A 87 -17.12 4.46 -12.11
CA SER A 87 -17.15 5.42 -11.01
C SER A 87 -18.25 6.48 -11.21
N PHE A 88 -18.48 6.88 -12.44
CA PHE A 88 -19.58 7.79 -12.79
C PHE A 88 -20.95 7.10 -12.65
N GLU A 89 -21.11 5.90 -13.23
CA GLU A 89 -22.38 5.15 -13.21
C GLU A 89 -22.78 4.72 -11.79
N SER A 90 -21.81 4.42 -10.93
CA SER A 90 -22.07 4.06 -9.51
C SER A 90 -22.21 5.26 -8.57
N ASN A 91 -22.17 6.50 -9.07
CA ASN A 91 -22.11 7.72 -8.26
C ASN A 91 -20.97 7.70 -7.22
N GLY A 92 -19.82 7.15 -7.59
CA GLY A 92 -18.65 7.06 -6.72
C GLY A 92 -18.68 5.89 -5.73
N ASN A 93 -19.72 5.06 -5.71
CA ASN A 93 -19.82 3.95 -4.74
C ASN A 93 -18.84 2.80 -5.01
N ASN A 94 -18.20 2.73 -6.18
CA ASN A 94 -17.13 1.80 -6.47
C ASN A 94 -15.77 2.26 -5.93
N ILE A 95 -15.63 3.51 -5.49
CA ILE A 95 -14.36 4.06 -5.01
C ILE A 95 -13.88 3.43 -3.70
N PRO A 96 -14.70 3.30 -2.63
CA PRO A 96 -14.25 2.62 -1.41
C PRO A 96 -13.75 1.19 -1.66
N PRO A 97 -14.45 0.31 -2.38
CA PRO A 97 -13.92 -1.02 -2.74
C PRO A 97 -12.63 -0.98 -3.55
N ALA A 98 -12.49 -0.01 -4.46
CA ALA A 98 -11.24 0.17 -5.21
C ALA A 98 -10.07 0.58 -4.30
N ILE A 99 -10.33 1.44 -3.30
CA ILE A 99 -9.36 1.83 -2.28
C ILE A 99 -8.98 0.62 -1.43
N GLU A 100 -9.94 -0.14 -0.93
CA GLU A 100 -9.70 -1.37 -0.15
C GLU A 100 -8.80 -2.34 -0.90
N LYS A 101 -9.12 -2.62 -2.16
CA LYS A 101 -8.33 -3.48 -3.04
C LYS A 101 -6.92 -2.94 -3.27
N GLY A 102 -6.80 -1.67 -3.67
CA GLY A 102 -5.52 -1.05 -3.99
C GLY A 102 -4.59 -0.97 -2.79
N VAL A 103 -5.11 -0.56 -1.64
CA VAL A 103 -4.38 -0.48 -0.36
C VAL A 103 -3.92 -1.87 0.09
N SER A 104 -4.83 -2.85 0.07
CA SER A 104 -4.49 -4.22 0.48
C SER A 104 -3.39 -4.81 -0.38
N LEU A 105 -3.48 -4.67 -1.71
CA LEU A 105 -2.46 -5.16 -2.62
C LEU A 105 -1.11 -4.49 -2.41
N ALA A 106 -1.07 -3.17 -2.22
CA ALA A 106 0.16 -2.44 -1.98
C ALA A 106 0.86 -2.85 -0.68
N ILE A 107 0.09 -3.00 0.41
CA ILE A 107 0.63 -3.41 1.72
C ILE A 107 1.11 -4.86 1.69
N ILE A 108 0.36 -5.76 1.04
CA ILE A 108 0.77 -7.16 0.89
C ILE A 108 2.06 -7.25 0.07
N ASP A 109 2.16 -6.54 -1.05
CA ASP A 109 3.34 -6.56 -1.93
C ASP A 109 4.60 -6.08 -1.19
N ASP A 110 4.51 -4.96 -0.47
CA ASP A 110 5.62 -4.42 0.32
C ASP A 110 6.05 -5.39 1.44
N SER A 111 5.08 -5.93 2.18
CA SER A 111 5.35 -6.87 3.27
C SER A 111 5.89 -8.20 2.78
N TRP A 112 5.43 -8.67 1.62
CA TRP A 112 5.92 -9.88 0.99
C TRP A 112 7.38 -9.74 0.53
N LYS A 113 7.72 -8.62 -0.09
CA LYS A 113 9.11 -8.32 -0.49
C LYS A 113 10.05 -8.29 0.72
N GLU A 114 9.62 -7.71 1.84
CA GLU A 114 10.39 -7.71 3.07
C GLU A 114 10.54 -9.12 3.65
N ASN A 115 9.47 -9.90 3.70
CA ASN A 115 9.51 -11.28 4.16
C ASN A 115 10.46 -12.15 3.32
N LEU A 116 10.53 -11.94 2.00
CA LEU A 116 11.50 -12.65 1.15
C LEU A 116 12.93 -12.31 1.52
N ARG A 117 13.24 -11.06 1.87
CA ARG A 117 14.58 -10.66 2.36
C ARG A 117 14.90 -11.32 3.69
N GLU A 118 13.96 -11.29 4.64
CA GLU A 118 14.11 -11.95 5.93
C GLU A 118 14.33 -13.47 5.79
N LEU A 119 13.67 -14.12 4.82
CA LEU A 119 13.87 -15.53 4.51
C LEU A 119 15.25 -15.81 3.90
N ASP A 120 15.78 -14.93 3.07
CA ASP A 120 17.13 -15.05 2.52
C ASP A 120 18.19 -14.89 3.62
N ASP A 121 18.02 -13.93 4.52
CA ASP A 121 18.88 -13.75 5.70
C ASP A 121 18.82 -14.97 6.63
N LEU A 122 17.62 -15.49 6.89
CA LEU A 122 17.42 -16.70 7.67
C LEU A 122 18.16 -17.90 7.03
N LYS A 123 18.05 -18.07 5.71
CA LYS A 123 18.72 -19.14 4.99
C LYS A 123 20.25 -19.10 5.15
N GLN A 124 20.81 -17.91 5.19
CA GLN A 124 22.26 -17.74 5.45
C GLN A 124 22.60 -18.05 6.92
N SER A 125 21.80 -17.57 7.85
CA SER A 125 22.06 -17.74 9.30
C SER A 125 22.00 -19.19 9.74
N VAL A 126 21.05 -19.99 9.23
CA VAL A 126 20.89 -21.39 9.64
C VAL A 126 22.02 -22.30 9.15
N GLN A 127 22.82 -21.88 8.17
CA GLN A 127 24.01 -22.64 7.76
C GLN A 127 25.02 -22.81 8.90
N ASN A 128 25.07 -21.85 9.82
CA ASN A 128 25.94 -21.88 10.98
C ASN A 128 25.42 -22.83 12.10
N ALA A 129 24.17 -23.25 12.06
CA ALA A 129 23.56 -24.14 13.06
C ALA A 129 24.19 -25.54 13.09
N THR A 130 24.89 -25.94 12.02
CA THR A 130 25.63 -27.20 11.94
C THR A 130 26.75 -27.25 12.99
N TYR A 131 27.36 -26.13 13.35
CA TYR A 131 28.38 -26.07 14.40
C TYR A 131 27.82 -26.36 15.80
N GLU A 132 26.50 -26.13 16.00
CA GLU A 132 25.79 -26.39 17.25
C GLU A 132 25.16 -27.80 17.31
N GLN A 133 25.45 -28.66 16.35
CA GLN A 133 24.84 -30.01 16.22
C GLN A 133 23.29 -29.97 16.07
N LYS A 134 22.75 -28.88 15.59
CA LYS A 134 21.31 -28.72 15.28
C LYS A 134 21.05 -28.99 13.79
N ASP A 135 19.86 -29.49 13.49
CA ASP A 135 19.42 -29.68 12.09
C ASP A 135 19.03 -28.32 11.46
N PRO A 136 19.83 -27.81 10.49
CA PRO A 136 19.53 -26.52 9.85
C PRO A 136 18.18 -26.49 9.14
N LEU A 137 17.74 -27.63 8.58
CA LEU A 137 16.48 -27.69 7.86
C LEU A 137 15.28 -27.56 8.82
N LEU A 138 15.40 -28.18 9.99
CA LEU A 138 14.35 -28.09 11.01
C LEU A 138 14.23 -26.65 11.53
N ILE A 139 15.36 -26.02 11.83
CA ILE A 139 15.39 -24.60 12.26
C ILE A 139 14.78 -23.71 11.18
N TYR A 140 15.21 -23.86 9.93
CA TYR A 140 14.68 -23.06 8.83
C TYR A 140 13.15 -23.20 8.71
N LYS A 141 12.60 -24.40 8.82
CA LYS A 141 11.15 -24.61 8.75
C LYS A 141 10.39 -23.89 9.86
N PHE A 142 10.89 -23.96 11.10
CA PHE A 142 10.22 -23.30 12.23
C PHE A 142 10.32 -21.78 12.12
N GLU A 143 11.50 -21.25 11.85
CA GLU A 143 11.72 -19.83 11.80
C GLU A 143 11.03 -19.19 10.58
N SER A 144 11.04 -19.83 9.41
CA SER A 144 10.32 -19.35 8.23
C SER A 144 8.81 -19.31 8.45
N PHE A 145 8.25 -20.29 9.16
CA PHE A 145 6.85 -20.26 9.54
C PHE A 145 6.53 -19.12 10.52
N ASN A 146 7.42 -18.86 11.48
CA ASN A 146 7.27 -17.75 12.42
C ASN A 146 7.33 -16.39 11.71
N LEU A 147 8.29 -16.21 10.79
CA LEU A 147 8.41 -14.99 9.97
C LEU A 147 7.14 -14.76 9.14
N PHE A 148 6.64 -15.80 8.48
CA PHE A 148 5.42 -15.72 7.71
C PHE A 148 4.20 -15.34 8.58
N LYS A 149 4.07 -15.95 9.75
CA LYS A 149 2.99 -15.62 10.69
C LYS A 149 3.06 -14.16 11.15
N GLN A 150 4.26 -13.69 11.51
CA GLN A 150 4.48 -12.30 11.90
C GLN A 150 4.15 -11.33 10.75
N MET A 151 4.56 -11.67 9.51
CA MET A 151 4.19 -10.90 8.32
C MET A 151 2.68 -10.82 8.17
N MET A 152 1.93 -11.92 8.28
CA MET A 152 0.48 -11.94 8.16
C MET A 152 -0.22 -11.10 9.22
N ASP A 153 0.25 -11.18 10.48
CA ASP A 153 -0.27 -10.38 11.58
C ASP A 153 -0.02 -8.88 11.35
N LYS A 154 1.16 -8.52 10.84
CA LYS A 154 1.51 -7.15 10.48
C LYS A 154 0.66 -6.64 9.32
N VAL A 155 0.54 -7.40 8.24
CA VAL A 155 -0.26 -7.05 7.05
C VAL A 155 -1.70 -6.74 7.45
N ASN A 156 -2.33 -7.60 8.24
CA ASN A 156 -3.71 -7.40 8.70
C ASN A 156 -3.87 -6.11 9.51
N LYS A 157 -2.94 -5.85 10.42
CA LYS A 157 -2.94 -4.62 11.23
C LYS A 157 -2.71 -3.37 10.38
N ASP A 158 -1.77 -3.42 9.45
CA ASP A 158 -1.40 -2.28 8.61
C ASP A 158 -2.52 -1.92 7.63
N ILE A 159 -3.19 -2.92 7.01
CA ILE A 159 -4.34 -2.70 6.14
C ILE A 159 -5.46 -2.01 6.90
N VAL A 160 -5.89 -2.58 8.03
CA VAL A 160 -6.99 -2.02 8.82
C VAL A 160 -6.62 -0.63 9.33
N SER A 161 -5.40 -0.46 9.86
CA SER A 161 -4.93 0.83 10.36
C SER A 161 -4.92 1.90 9.26
N PHE A 162 -4.41 1.56 8.07
CA PHE A 162 -4.37 2.49 6.96
C PHE A 162 -5.78 2.86 6.48
N LEU A 163 -6.66 1.88 6.26
CA LEU A 163 -8.04 2.12 5.82
C LEU A 163 -8.83 2.97 6.83
N MET A 164 -8.61 2.77 8.12
CA MET A 164 -9.28 3.55 9.16
C MET A 164 -8.77 4.99 9.27
N LYS A 165 -7.48 5.24 9.05
CA LYS A 165 -6.85 6.56 9.19
C LYS A 165 -6.85 7.37 7.91
N ALA A 166 -6.52 6.74 6.80
CA ALA A 166 -6.27 7.42 5.56
C ALA A 166 -7.52 8.10 5.01
N ASN A 167 -7.33 9.25 4.41
CA ASN A 167 -8.37 10.08 3.82
C ASN A 167 -7.92 10.58 2.44
N LEU A 168 -8.87 11.13 1.69
CA LEU A 168 -8.54 11.93 0.52
C LEU A 168 -7.71 13.13 0.98
N PRO A 169 -6.61 13.47 0.27
CA PRO A 169 -5.83 14.66 0.61
C PRO A 169 -6.74 15.89 0.60
N SER A 170 -6.53 16.76 1.58
CA SER A 170 -7.22 18.05 1.60
C SER A 170 -6.87 18.77 0.30
N GLN A 171 -7.88 19.16 -0.46
CA GLN A 171 -7.68 19.89 -1.72
C GLN A 171 -7.09 21.26 -1.41
N ASP A 172 -5.78 21.34 -1.40
CA ASP A 172 -5.09 22.60 -1.63
C ASP A 172 -4.73 22.60 -3.13
N PRO A 173 -5.40 23.44 -3.97
CA PRO A 173 -5.20 23.44 -5.43
C PRO A 173 -3.74 23.68 -5.85
N SER A 174 -2.91 24.17 -4.93
CA SER A 174 -1.48 24.44 -5.16
C SER A 174 -0.59 23.19 -5.12
N GLN A 175 -1.04 22.09 -4.50
CA GLN A 175 -0.25 20.86 -4.41
C GLN A 175 -0.45 19.93 -5.61
N VAL A 176 -1.60 19.93 -6.24
CA VAL A 176 -1.91 19.09 -7.42
C VAL A 176 -1.03 19.46 -8.63
N LYS A 177 -0.62 20.71 -8.75
CA LYS A 177 0.27 21.17 -9.85
C LYS A 177 1.74 20.78 -9.69
N ARG A 178 2.22 20.48 -8.49
CA ARG A 178 3.63 20.12 -8.25
C ARG A 178 3.96 18.68 -8.60
N GLU A 179 3.02 17.74 -8.50
CA GLU A 179 3.26 16.32 -8.82
C GLU A 179 3.27 16.02 -10.32
N GLN A 180 2.56 16.82 -11.15
CA GLN A 180 2.58 16.65 -12.61
C GLN A 180 3.94 17.02 -13.24
N HIS A 181 4.67 17.99 -12.69
CA HIS A 181 5.99 18.39 -13.21
C HIS A 181 7.15 17.45 -12.83
N GLN A 182 7.02 16.59 -11.83
CA GLN A 182 8.08 15.65 -11.46
C GLN A 182 8.07 14.35 -12.28
N LYS A 183 6.98 14.00 -12.94
CA LYS A 183 6.89 12.77 -13.74
C LYS A 183 7.46 12.88 -15.16
N GLU A 184 7.59 14.09 -15.70
CA GLU A 184 8.17 14.30 -17.05
C GLU A 184 9.70 14.15 -17.10
N ASN A 185 10.41 14.26 -15.97
CA ASN A 185 11.88 14.23 -15.93
C ASN A 185 12.51 12.84 -15.68
N LEU A 186 11.73 11.77 -15.58
CA LEU A 186 12.26 10.42 -15.28
C LEU A 186 12.33 9.46 -16.48
N GLN A 187 12.02 9.90 -17.70
CA GLN A 187 12.05 9.02 -18.89
C GLN A 187 13.28 9.15 -19.79
N THR A 188 14.31 9.92 -19.45
CA THR A 188 15.44 10.17 -20.36
C THR A 188 16.77 9.58 -19.91
N SER A 189 16.83 8.52 -19.14
CA SER A 189 18.12 7.89 -18.73
C SER A 189 18.37 6.50 -19.30
N ARG A 190 17.69 6.06 -20.36
CA ARG A 190 17.91 4.73 -20.94
C ARG A 190 18.41 4.68 -22.40
N ALA A 191 18.81 5.82 -22.95
CA ALA A 191 19.30 5.94 -24.34
C ALA A 191 20.82 6.21 -24.46
N GLY A 192 21.64 5.90 -23.45
CA GLY A 192 23.06 6.28 -23.40
C GLY A 192 24.08 5.16 -23.21
N ILE A 193 23.75 3.88 -23.43
CA ILE A 193 24.72 2.78 -23.25
C ILE A 193 24.81 1.89 -24.50
N GLU A 194 24.91 2.48 -25.67
CA GLU A 194 25.30 1.75 -26.90
C GLU A 194 26.18 2.61 -27.82
N SER A 195 27.34 3.07 -27.36
CA SER A 195 28.40 3.52 -28.27
C SER A 195 29.74 3.62 -27.57
N ASN A 196 30.35 2.48 -27.22
CA ASN A 196 31.80 2.41 -27.01
C ASN A 196 32.29 0.99 -27.28
N ARG A 197 32.32 0.62 -28.55
CA ARG A 197 33.22 -0.44 -29.05
C ARG A 197 34.43 0.23 -29.69
N PRO A 198 35.68 -0.03 -29.26
CA PRO A 198 36.85 0.45 -29.96
C PRO A 198 37.03 -0.31 -31.25
N SER A 199 37.03 0.41 -32.36
CA SER A 199 37.39 -0.07 -33.67
C SER A 199 38.88 -0.38 -33.74
N ASN A 200 39.21 -1.62 -33.92
CA ASN A 200 40.55 -2.14 -34.21
C ASN A 200 40.92 -1.75 -35.64
N GLN A 201 41.77 -0.74 -35.79
CA GLN A 201 42.38 -0.40 -37.10
C GLN A 201 43.60 -1.28 -37.31
N SER A 202 43.48 -2.16 -38.30
CA SER A 202 44.58 -2.90 -38.92
C SER A 202 45.47 -1.96 -39.70
N ALA A 203 46.79 -2.00 -39.40
CA ALA A 203 47.84 -1.30 -40.11
C ALA A 203 48.12 -1.91 -41.50
N PRO A 204 48.53 -1.11 -42.52
CA PRO A 204 48.85 -1.61 -43.83
C PRO A 204 50.26 -2.16 -43.90
N GLN A 205 50.40 -3.36 -44.54
CA GLN A 205 51.69 -3.90 -44.97
C GLN A 205 52.19 -3.14 -46.19
N GLN A 206 53.42 -2.62 -46.10
CA GLN A 206 54.22 -2.18 -47.25
C GLN A 206 54.97 -3.36 -47.85
N ALA A 207 54.87 -3.47 -49.16
CA ALA A 207 55.67 -4.33 -50.00
C ALA A 207 57.06 -3.76 -50.24
N SER A 208 58.05 -4.65 -50.25
CA SER A 208 59.19 -4.60 -51.13
C SER A 208 59.70 -6.01 -51.33
#